data_2d540e32e96bd61b2a235e55dbc65277
#
_entry.id   2d540e32e96bd61b2a235e55dbc65277
#
_cell.length_a   1.000
_cell.length_b   1.000
_cell.length_c   1.000
_cell.angle_alpha   90.00
_cell.angle_beta   90.00
_cell.angle_gamma   90.00
#
_symmetry.space_group_name_H-M   'P 1'
#
loop_
_entity.id
_entity.type
_entity.pdbx_description
1 polymer ?
#
loop_
_entity_poly.entity_id
_entity_poly.type
_entity_poly.pdbx_seq_one_letter_code
_entity_poly.pdbx_strand_id
1 'polypeptide(L)'
;LNSSFPKGIGKRSPSERQTEKMLPPWDGEMSVEVDKLIRYVEDERERYYFHYGEGFLWERLPVGTRVIYPPPTLPPIEDVDEAIEHALEHPYGSEPLSALLRRGMKVTIAFDDISLSLPPMQPPDVRQLVLEKVLSKLSEKGIDDIHIIGAIGLHRRMTPAEIKHIVGERVFKAFYPERLYNHDAEDKENIVWLGKTDMGEDVEVNRRAVECDLLIYVNLNLTPMDGGHKSIPTGLGTYRSIRHHHNPDVLLQTSLMDTRHSEMHRSLERIDRVIHEHVRVFHIETTINNATFPWYLLYLQRAEHEHTVWDRLNFHISRNALKVMPTSLRRAIFHATRAPYKMTSVQAGDVEEVHKLTIENLRKQQVVPVEGQCDILLAGMPYLGPYNVNSILNPILVNALGPGYIFHLFLNKPLVREGGVLIFTYPLHEDFHPVHQVPHKDFYEHVLKRTRDMKEIVAHEEEFATNPRYIELYRRSYSFHGAHAPFDWYWGYRAQCYLSKIIVVKPRVKHVAQVLGYETADSLSDAIEMAKDVVGPNPSITYFHMPPIFLCEVK
;
A
#
# COMPACT_ATOMS: atom_id res chain seq x y z
N LEU A 1 40.71 57.92 -4.68
CA LEU A 1 41.34 57.50 -5.94
C LEU A 1 40.59 56.31 -6.48
N ASN A 2 40.07 56.58 -7.70
CA ASN A 2 39.22 55.68 -8.51
C ASN A 2 39.78 54.24 -8.71
N SER A 3 38.86 53.24 -8.74
CA SER A 3 38.77 52.33 -9.88
C SER A 3 37.54 51.41 -9.74
N SER A 4 36.62 51.69 -10.61
CA SER A 4 35.67 50.87 -11.41
C SER A 4 35.45 49.40 -11.07
N PHE A 5 34.22 49.07 -10.64
CA PHE A 5 33.57 47.75 -10.76
C PHE A 5 32.76 47.69 -12.06
N PRO A 6 32.77 46.59 -12.80
CA PRO A 6 31.90 46.41 -13.94
C PRO A 6 30.45 46.10 -13.50
N LYS A 7 29.53 46.88 -14.05
CA LYS A 7 28.08 46.64 -14.00
C LYS A 7 27.70 45.49 -14.94
N GLY A 8 26.80 44.61 -14.51
CA GLY A 8 25.97 43.87 -15.43
C GLY A 8 25.75 42.41 -15.07
N ILE A 9 24.95 42.13 -14.03
CA ILE A 9 24.18 40.90 -13.99
C ILE A 9 22.72 41.32 -13.83
N GLY A 10 21.96 41.14 -14.92
CA GLY A 10 20.55 41.50 -14.99
C GLY A 10 19.73 40.67 -13.99
N LYS A 11 18.87 41.38 -13.25
CA LYS A 11 17.81 40.77 -12.47
C LYS A 11 16.87 40.00 -13.44
N ARG A 12 16.88 38.69 -13.39
CA ARG A 12 15.79 37.90 -13.98
C ARG A 12 14.55 38.06 -13.11
N SER A 13 13.43 38.39 -13.77
CA SER A 13 12.12 38.52 -13.14
C SER A 13 11.60 37.17 -12.62
N PRO A 14 10.77 37.13 -11.56
CA PRO A 14 10.19 35.90 -11.04
C PRO A 14 8.89 35.58 -11.81
N SER A 15 9.01 35.16 -13.07
CA SER A 15 7.86 34.75 -13.88
C SER A 15 8.24 33.78 -15.00
N GLU A 16 9.02 32.76 -14.66
CA GLU A 16 9.05 31.54 -15.43
C GLU A 16 8.91 30.40 -14.40
N ARG A 17 7.68 30.22 -13.90
CA ARG A 17 7.26 28.92 -13.39
C ARG A 17 7.38 27.97 -14.57
N GLN A 18 8.32 27.05 -14.50
CA GLN A 18 8.28 25.86 -15.33
C GLN A 18 6.91 25.25 -15.11
N THR A 19 6.06 25.32 -16.12
CA THR A 19 4.86 24.53 -16.22
C THR A 19 5.33 23.08 -16.19
N GLU A 20 5.09 22.41 -15.07
CA GLU A 20 5.14 20.94 -15.00
C GLU A 20 4.48 20.41 -16.26
N LYS A 21 5.24 19.64 -17.03
CA LYS A 21 4.67 18.85 -18.11
C LYS A 21 3.78 17.80 -17.43
N MET A 22 2.50 18.15 -17.26
CA MET A 22 1.48 17.16 -16.93
C MET A 22 1.67 15.99 -17.90
N LEU A 23 1.80 14.78 -17.35
CA LEU A 23 1.69 13.59 -18.16
C LEU A 23 0.41 13.71 -19.00
N PRO A 24 0.46 13.50 -20.31
CA PRO A 24 -0.73 13.56 -21.14
C PRO A 24 -1.78 12.60 -20.58
N PRO A 25 -3.07 12.89 -20.75
CA PRO A 25 -4.10 11.90 -20.49
C PRO A 25 -3.72 10.63 -21.27
N TRP A 26 -3.88 9.48 -20.63
CA TRP A 26 -3.47 8.20 -21.19
C TRP A 26 -4.29 7.89 -22.46
N ASP A 27 -3.64 7.94 -23.64
CA ASP A 27 -4.24 7.67 -24.95
C ASP A 27 -4.04 6.21 -25.41
N GLY A 28 -3.54 5.34 -24.53
CA GLY A 28 -3.35 3.92 -24.84
C GLY A 28 -4.71 3.21 -24.95
N GLU A 29 -5.00 2.66 -26.12
CA GLU A 29 -6.14 1.77 -26.33
C GLU A 29 -6.07 0.61 -25.32
N MET A 30 -6.91 0.68 -24.26
CA MET A 30 -7.23 -0.52 -23.51
C MET A 30 -8.06 -1.41 -24.44
N SER A 31 -7.50 -2.51 -24.88
CA SER A 31 -8.17 -3.53 -25.69
C SER A 31 -9.28 -4.30 -24.92
N VAL A 32 -9.49 -3.97 -23.65
CA VAL A 32 -10.60 -4.46 -22.85
C VAL A 32 -11.78 -3.50 -23.05
N GLU A 33 -12.88 -4.02 -23.56
CA GLU A 33 -14.14 -3.30 -23.63
C GLU A 33 -14.53 -2.89 -22.20
N VAL A 34 -14.32 -1.64 -21.83
CA VAL A 34 -14.64 -1.06 -20.51
C VAL A 34 -16.09 -1.35 -20.13
N ASP A 35 -16.97 -1.40 -21.13
CA ASP A 35 -18.38 -1.74 -20.96
C ASP A 35 -18.61 -3.13 -20.33
N LYS A 36 -17.63 -4.04 -20.41
CA LYS A 36 -17.73 -5.36 -19.73
C LYS A 36 -17.34 -5.32 -18.26
N LEU A 37 -16.60 -4.30 -17.84
CA LEU A 37 -16.16 -4.14 -16.45
C LEU A 37 -17.17 -3.40 -15.58
N ILE A 38 -18.13 -2.70 -16.21
CA ILE A 38 -19.15 -1.93 -15.53
C ILE A 38 -20.52 -2.51 -15.92
N ARG A 39 -21.24 -2.99 -14.92
CA ARG A 39 -22.57 -3.56 -15.11
C ARG A 39 -23.56 -2.87 -14.19
N TYR A 40 -24.80 -2.75 -14.65
CA TYR A 40 -25.92 -2.30 -13.82
C TYR A 40 -26.79 -3.48 -13.42
N VAL A 41 -27.23 -3.50 -12.17
CA VAL A 41 -28.19 -4.50 -11.68
C VAL A 41 -29.51 -4.31 -12.40
N GLU A 42 -29.99 -5.34 -13.11
CA GLU A 42 -31.23 -5.30 -13.90
C GLU A 42 -32.37 -6.06 -13.22
N ASP A 43 -32.06 -7.07 -12.40
CA ASP A 43 -33.05 -7.93 -11.72
C ASP A 43 -32.78 -7.95 -10.20
N GLU A 44 -33.80 -7.64 -9.40
CA GLU A 44 -33.75 -7.70 -7.94
C GLU A 44 -33.41 -9.09 -7.38
N ARG A 45 -33.53 -10.14 -8.18
CA ARG A 45 -33.18 -11.51 -7.80
C ARG A 45 -31.67 -11.80 -7.91
N GLU A 46 -30.93 -10.98 -8.64
CA GLU A 46 -29.49 -11.12 -8.77
C GLU A 46 -28.83 -10.98 -7.40
N ARG A 47 -27.79 -11.76 -7.18
CA ARG A 47 -27.03 -11.74 -5.94
C ARG A 47 -25.56 -11.62 -6.23
N TYR A 48 -24.92 -10.87 -5.37
CA TYR A 48 -23.51 -10.54 -5.43
C TYR A 48 -22.81 -10.99 -4.15
N TYR A 49 -21.60 -11.49 -4.25
CA TYR A 49 -20.83 -11.79 -3.06
C TYR A 49 -20.08 -10.54 -2.57
N PHE A 50 -19.98 -10.44 -1.27
CA PHE A 50 -19.18 -9.42 -0.60
C PHE A 50 -18.16 -10.12 0.30
N HIS A 51 -16.91 -9.68 0.26
CA HIS A 51 -15.96 -10.05 1.28
C HIS A 51 -16.47 -9.57 2.65
N TYR A 52 -16.34 -10.41 3.66
CA TYR A 52 -16.81 -10.13 5.01
C TYR A 52 -15.78 -10.65 6.01
N GLY A 53 -14.66 -9.93 6.13
CA GLY A 53 -13.52 -10.39 6.89
C GLY A 53 -13.04 -11.77 6.44
N GLU A 54 -13.06 -12.73 7.36
CA GLU A 54 -12.67 -14.13 7.12
C GLU A 54 -13.80 -14.98 6.47
N GLY A 55 -14.66 -14.38 5.67
CA GLY A 55 -15.77 -15.06 5.01
C GLY A 55 -16.46 -14.22 3.95
N PHE A 56 -17.68 -14.61 3.57
CA PHE A 56 -18.43 -13.97 2.51
C PHE A 56 -19.89 -13.80 2.88
N LEU A 57 -20.49 -12.68 2.45
CA LEU A 57 -21.93 -12.48 2.37
C LEU A 57 -22.42 -12.75 0.93
N TRP A 58 -23.72 -12.99 0.76
CA TRP A 58 -24.38 -13.21 -0.51
C TRP A 58 -25.66 -12.39 -0.53
N GLU A 59 -25.56 -11.16 -1.04
CA GLU A 59 -26.55 -10.11 -0.86
C GLU A 59 -27.19 -9.72 -2.19
N ARG A 60 -28.38 -9.11 -2.13
CA ARG A 60 -29.05 -8.47 -3.26
C ARG A 60 -28.69 -6.99 -3.28
N LEU A 61 -28.64 -6.44 -4.49
CA LEU A 61 -28.46 -5.00 -4.71
C LEU A 61 -29.70 -4.41 -5.35
N PRO A 62 -30.05 -3.15 -5.07
CA PRO A 62 -31.14 -2.45 -5.77
C PRO A 62 -30.91 -2.41 -7.28
N VAL A 63 -32.00 -2.50 -8.05
CA VAL A 63 -31.95 -2.29 -9.50
C VAL A 63 -31.37 -0.91 -9.81
N GLY A 64 -30.52 -0.83 -10.83
CA GLY A 64 -29.79 0.38 -11.19
C GLY A 64 -28.47 0.57 -10.43
N THR A 65 -28.13 -0.29 -9.46
CA THR A 65 -26.80 -0.26 -8.83
C THR A 65 -25.70 -0.54 -9.86
N ARG A 66 -24.72 0.34 -9.94
CA ARG A 66 -23.52 0.17 -10.78
C ARG A 66 -22.55 -0.76 -10.08
N VAL A 67 -22.21 -1.89 -10.70
CA VAL A 67 -21.18 -2.83 -10.21
C VAL A 67 -19.94 -2.68 -11.06
N ILE A 68 -18.79 -2.43 -10.42
CA ILE A 68 -17.51 -2.26 -11.11
C ILE A 68 -16.61 -3.43 -10.73
N TYR A 69 -16.13 -4.14 -11.76
CA TYR A 69 -15.26 -5.30 -11.64
C TYR A 69 -13.81 -4.96 -11.95
N PRO A 70 -12.83 -5.68 -11.38
CA PRO A 70 -11.43 -5.51 -11.69
C PRO A 70 -11.12 -5.87 -13.14
N PRO A 71 -10.09 -5.24 -13.76
CA PRO A 71 -9.64 -5.62 -15.10
C PRO A 71 -9.13 -7.07 -15.13
N PRO A 72 -9.14 -7.72 -16.32
CA PRO A 72 -8.54 -9.02 -16.50
C PRO A 72 -7.06 -9.05 -16.12
N THR A 73 -6.61 -10.23 -15.72
CA THR A 73 -5.20 -10.45 -15.37
C THR A 73 -4.31 -10.26 -16.59
N LEU A 74 -3.34 -9.36 -16.50
CA LEU A 74 -2.33 -9.19 -17.55
C LEU A 74 -1.44 -10.44 -17.68
N PRO A 75 -1.00 -10.76 -18.89
CA PRO A 75 -0.04 -11.84 -19.10
C PRO A 75 1.28 -11.52 -18.39
N PRO A 76 1.95 -12.53 -17.82
CA PRO A 76 3.25 -12.35 -17.22
C PRO A 76 4.35 -12.16 -18.28
N ILE A 77 5.52 -11.66 -17.85
CA ILE A 77 6.76 -11.75 -18.64
C ILE A 77 7.06 -13.22 -18.91
N GLU A 78 7.38 -13.57 -20.14
CA GLU A 78 7.69 -14.93 -20.56
C GLU A 78 9.04 -15.40 -20.01
N ASP A 79 10.11 -14.63 -20.24
CA ASP A 79 11.44 -14.89 -19.68
C ASP A 79 11.80 -13.82 -18.65
N VAL A 80 11.56 -14.16 -17.38
CA VAL A 80 11.81 -13.26 -16.25
C VAL A 80 13.31 -13.07 -16.01
N ASP A 81 14.13 -14.08 -16.27
CA ASP A 81 15.58 -14.01 -16.06
C ASP A 81 16.23 -13.06 -17.07
N GLU A 82 15.85 -13.16 -18.36
CA GLU A 82 16.29 -12.26 -19.42
C GLU A 82 15.79 -10.83 -19.17
N ALA A 83 14.54 -10.65 -18.75
CA ALA A 83 13.97 -9.34 -18.47
C ALA A 83 14.69 -8.61 -17.33
N ILE A 84 15.02 -9.32 -16.24
CA ILE A 84 15.80 -8.74 -15.15
C ILE A 84 17.22 -8.40 -15.64
N GLU A 85 17.87 -9.29 -16.37
CA GLU A 85 19.21 -9.04 -16.92
C GLU A 85 19.20 -7.80 -17.79
N HIS A 86 18.23 -7.69 -18.71
CA HIS A 86 18.06 -6.54 -19.60
C HIS A 86 17.85 -5.25 -18.80
N ALA A 87 16.98 -5.24 -17.79
CA ALA A 87 16.73 -4.05 -16.97
C ALA A 87 17.99 -3.58 -16.25
N LEU A 88 18.81 -4.48 -15.74
CA LEU A 88 20.05 -4.14 -15.04
C LEU A 88 21.15 -3.59 -15.98
N GLU A 89 21.20 -4.07 -17.23
CA GLU A 89 22.23 -3.66 -18.19
C GLU A 89 21.78 -2.53 -19.12
N HIS A 90 20.47 -2.22 -19.18
CA HIS A 90 19.91 -1.13 -19.97
C HIS A 90 18.98 -0.25 -19.09
N PRO A 91 19.52 0.32 -17.99
CA PRO A 91 18.71 1.09 -17.05
C PRO A 91 18.31 2.45 -17.64
N TYR A 92 17.22 3.00 -17.09
CA TYR A 92 16.76 4.33 -17.44
C TYR A 92 17.44 5.39 -16.56
N GLY A 93 17.98 6.44 -17.16
CA GLY A 93 18.61 7.55 -16.44
C GLY A 93 19.87 7.19 -15.63
N SER A 94 20.46 6.00 -15.85
CA SER A 94 21.63 5.52 -15.13
C SER A 94 22.58 4.75 -16.07
N GLU A 95 23.81 4.52 -15.61
CA GLU A 95 24.75 3.59 -16.25
C GLU A 95 24.32 2.14 -15.96
N PRO A 96 24.67 1.17 -16.84
CA PRO A 96 24.49 -0.25 -16.57
C PRO A 96 25.02 -0.66 -15.20
N LEU A 97 24.30 -1.53 -14.49
CA LEU A 97 24.74 -1.98 -13.17
C LEU A 97 26.16 -2.55 -13.22
N SER A 98 26.48 -3.34 -14.25
CA SER A 98 27.82 -3.90 -14.44
C SER A 98 28.93 -2.85 -14.60
N ALA A 99 28.62 -1.65 -15.12
CA ALA A 99 29.53 -0.52 -15.25
C ALA A 99 29.71 0.26 -13.94
N LEU A 100 28.69 0.28 -13.08
CA LEU A 100 28.75 0.90 -11.76
C LEU A 100 29.59 0.12 -10.77
N LEU A 101 29.64 -1.20 -10.91
CA LEU A 101 30.26 -2.11 -9.94
C LEU A 101 31.77 -2.20 -10.09
N ARG A 102 32.47 -2.06 -8.98
CA ARG A 102 33.94 -2.19 -8.88
C ARG A 102 34.32 -3.03 -7.66
N ARG A 103 35.36 -3.81 -7.79
CA ARG A 103 35.90 -4.62 -6.68
C ARG A 103 36.18 -3.77 -5.45
N GLY A 104 35.78 -4.29 -4.29
CA GLY A 104 35.99 -3.65 -3.00
C GLY A 104 34.98 -2.57 -2.62
N MET A 105 33.95 -2.36 -3.47
CA MET A 105 32.85 -1.47 -3.11
C MET A 105 32.08 -2.00 -1.91
N LYS A 106 31.51 -1.07 -1.16
CA LYS A 106 30.54 -1.28 -0.09
C LYS A 106 29.15 -1.11 -0.69
N VAL A 107 28.38 -2.19 -0.78
CA VAL A 107 27.04 -2.18 -1.37
C VAL A 107 25.98 -2.49 -0.32
N THR A 108 24.92 -1.72 -0.33
CA THR A 108 23.71 -2.01 0.44
C THR A 108 22.56 -2.32 -0.51
N ILE A 109 21.84 -3.40 -0.24
CA ILE A 109 20.61 -3.73 -0.96
C ILE A 109 19.45 -3.60 0.01
N ALA A 110 18.45 -2.81 -0.32
CA ALA A 110 17.20 -2.73 0.43
C ALA A 110 16.07 -3.39 -0.36
N PHE A 111 15.08 -3.95 0.31
CA PHE A 111 13.92 -4.57 -0.32
C PHE A 111 12.65 -4.36 0.50
N ASP A 112 11.50 -4.27 -0.18
CA ASP A 112 10.19 -4.09 0.46
C ASP A 112 9.83 -5.28 1.35
N ASP A 113 9.20 -4.99 2.46
CA ASP A 113 8.84 -5.95 3.50
C ASP A 113 7.65 -6.86 3.12
N ILE A 114 7.18 -7.66 4.08
CA ILE A 114 6.09 -8.62 3.91
C ILE A 114 4.71 -7.96 3.74
N SER A 115 4.57 -6.66 3.94
CA SER A 115 3.31 -5.93 3.72
C SER A 115 2.91 -5.86 2.23
N LEU A 116 3.84 -6.11 1.33
CA LEU A 116 3.66 -6.29 -0.11
C LEU A 116 4.13 -7.71 -0.51
N SER A 117 3.43 -8.42 -1.31
CA SER A 117 2.12 -8.30 -1.95
C SER A 117 0.98 -8.76 -1.04
N LEU A 118 -0.27 -8.54 -1.45
CA LEU A 118 -1.47 -8.93 -0.68
C LEU A 118 -2.43 -9.80 -1.51
N PRO A 119 -2.60 -11.08 -1.15
CA PRO A 119 -1.85 -11.89 -0.18
C PRO A 119 -0.36 -12.05 -0.54
N PRO A 120 0.49 -12.57 0.37
CA PRO A 120 1.87 -12.88 0.02
C PRO A 120 1.98 -13.82 -1.18
N MET A 121 3.00 -13.61 -2.02
CA MET A 121 3.19 -14.39 -3.25
C MET A 121 3.46 -15.86 -2.99
N GLN A 122 3.12 -16.71 -3.96
CA GLN A 122 3.68 -18.07 -4.04
C GLN A 122 5.17 -17.97 -4.39
N PRO A 123 6.04 -18.79 -3.76
CA PRO A 123 7.46 -18.84 -4.13
C PRO A 123 7.68 -19.30 -5.59
N PRO A 124 8.70 -18.78 -6.29
CA PRO A 124 9.60 -17.73 -5.81
C PRO A 124 8.94 -16.35 -5.83
N ASP A 125 9.23 -15.53 -4.81
CA ASP A 125 8.85 -14.11 -4.78
C ASP A 125 9.64 -13.34 -5.86
N VAL A 126 9.04 -12.32 -6.47
CA VAL A 126 9.73 -11.53 -7.52
C VAL A 126 10.98 -10.84 -6.97
N ARG A 127 10.97 -10.44 -5.70
CA ARG A 127 12.13 -9.87 -5.01
C ARG A 127 13.28 -10.88 -4.89
N GLN A 128 12.98 -12.17 -4.67
CA GLN A 128 14.00 -13.23 -4.69
C GLN A 128 14.71 -13.29 -6.05
N LEU A 129 13.95 -13.28 -7.15
CA LEU A 129 14.51 -13.39 -8.49
C LEU A 129 15.45 -12.22 -8.81
N VAL A 130 15.04 -11.00 -8.46
CA VAL A 130 15.87 -9.79 -8.64
C VAL A 130 17.11 -9.86 -7.74
N LEU A 131 16.96 -10.18 -6.46
CA LEU A 131 18.07 -10.27 -5.49
C LEU A 131 19.12 -11.30 -5.93
N GLU A 132 18.70 -12.47 -6.37
CA GLU A 132 19.64 -13.51 -6.83
C GLU A 132 20.45 -13.05 -8.06
N LYS A 133 19.82 -12.34 -9.00
CA LYS A 133 20.50 -11.78 -10.18
C LYS A 133 21.49 -10.67 -9.79
N VAL A 134 21.07 -9.72 -8.95
CA VAL A 134 21.93 -8.65 -8.45
C VAL A 134 23.15 -9.23 -7.71
N LEU A 135 22.94 -10.18 -6.80
CA LEU A 135 24.01 -10.82 -6.03
C LEU A 135 24.99 -11.59 -6.94
N SER A 136 24.53 -12.19 -8.05
CA SER A 136 25.41 -12.80 -9.04
C SER A 136 26.36 -11.77 -9.62
N LYS A 137 25.85 -10.61 -10.09
CA LYS A 137 26.66 -9.53 -10.65
C LYS A 137 27.66 -8.95 -9.64
N LEU A 138 27.25 -8.78 -8.38
CA LEU A 138 28.17 -8.35 -7.32
C LEU A 138 29.30 -9.35 -7.10
N SER A 139 28.97 -10.64 -7.08
CA SER A 139 29.95 -11.73 -6.93
C SER A 139 30.93 -11.78 -8.11
N GLU A 140 30.46 -11.63 -9.34
CA GLU A 140 31.30 -11.60 -10.56
C GLU A 140 32.33 -10.45 -10.53
N LYS A 141 31.98 -9.34 -9.88
CA LYS A 141 32.88 -8.17 -9.70
C LYS A 141 33.77 -8.29 -8.44
N GLY A 142 33.64 -9.37 -7.67
CA GLY A 142 34.41 -9.59 -6.44
C GLY A 142 34.09 -8.58 -5.34
N ILE A 143 32.81 -8.27 -5.18
CA ILE A 143 32.30 -7.40 -4.11
C ILE A 143 31.85 -8.29 -2.95
N ASP A 144 32.47 -8.12 -1.79
CA ASP A 144 32.24 -8.95 -0.60
C ASP A 144 31.51 -8.19 0.53
N ASP A 145 31.67 -6.84 0.59
CA ASP A 145 31.00 -5.99 1.59
C ASP A 145 29.56 -5.66 1.16
N ILE A 146 28.69 -6.63 1.33
CA ILE A 146 27.27 -6.57 0.94
C ILE A 146 26.40 -6.70 2.18
N HIS A 147 25.49 -5.75 2.40
CA HIS A 147 24.41 -5.85 3.38
C HIS A 147 23.05 -5.80 2.69
N ILE A 148 22.12 -6.60 3.17
CA ILE A 148 20.75 -6.70 2.65
C ILE A 148 19.80 -6.32 3.77
N ILE A 149 18.96 -5.29 3.55
CA ILE A 149 18.11 -4.70 4.58
C ILE A 149 16.65 -4.82 4.18
N GLY A 150 15.84 -5.49 5.01
CA GLY A 150 14.39 -5.41 4.88
C GLY A 150 13.91 -4.03 5.30
N ALA A 151 13.35 -3.29 4.36
CA ALA A 151 12.94 -1.89 4.51
C ALA A 151 11.55 -1.84 5.18
N ILE A 152 11.53 -2.01 6.50
CA ILE A 152 10.30 -2.09 7.30
C ILE A 152 9.83 -0.74 7.87
N GLY A 153 10.64 0.31 7.83
CA GLY A 153 10.33 1.58 8.48
C GLY A 153 9.90 1.38 9.94
N LEU A 154 8.68 1.80 10.24
CA LEU A 154 8.05 1.65 11.56
C LEU A 154 7.14 0.41 11.68
N HIS A 155 7.09 -0.44 10.64
CA HIS A 155 6.37 -1.70 10.71
C HIS A 155 7.00 -2.66 11.72
N ARG A 156 6.28 -3.71 12.07
CA ARG A 156 6.86 -4.79 12.88
C ARG A 156 8.00 -5.48 12.14
N ARG A 157 8.97 -5.95 12.88
CA ARG A 157 10.05 -6.75 12.32
C ARG A 157 9.51 -8.00 11.61
N MET A 158 10.05 -8.31 10.46
CA MET A 158 9.81 -9.60 9.80
C MET A 158 10.48 -10.73 10.59
N THR A 159 9.76 -11.82 10.73
CA THR A 159 10.34 -13.05 11.29
C THR A 159 11.35 -13.67 10.32
N PRO A 160 12.27 -14.54 10.79
CA PRO A 160 13.19 -15.28 9.91
C PRO A 160 12.49 -16.03 8.79
N ALA A 161 11.29 -16.60 9.07
CA ALA A 161 10.50 -17.30 8.08
C ALA A 161 9.92 -16.36 6.99
N GLU A 162 9.50 -15.15 7.36
CA GLU A 162 9.02 -14.13 6.42
C GLU A 162 10.15 -13.59 5.55
N ILE A 163 11.31 -13.27 6.14
CA ILE A 163 12.50 -12.87 5.37
C ILE A 163 12.88 -13.97 4.38
N LYS A 164 12.98 -15.21 4.84
CA LYS A 164 13.29 -16.36 3.99
C LYS A 164 12.28 -16.55 2.86
N HIS A 165 10.99 -16.32 3.13
CA HIS A 165 9.94 -16.38 2.12
C HIS A 165 10.15 -15.37 0.98
N ILE A 166 10.60 -14.15 1.32
CA ILE A 166 10.84 -13.08 0.36
C ILE A 166 12.14 -13.30 -0.43
N VAL A 167 13.25 -13.55 0.27
CA VAL A 167 14.58 -13.58 -0.35
C VAL A 167 15.01 -14.96 -0.85
N GLY A 168 14.26 -15.99 -0.50
CA GLY A 168 14.57 -17.38 -0.84
C GLY A 168 15.61 -18.04 0.09
N GLU A 169 15.66 -19.37 0.03
CA GLU A 169 16.53 -20.21 0.90
C GLU A 169 18.01 -19.90 0.72
N ARG A 170 18.45 -19.69 -0.55
CA ARG A 170 19.86 -19.51 -0.90
C ARG A 170 20.41 -18.21 -0.33
N VAL A 171 19.71 -17.09 -0.56
CA VAL A 171 20.10 -15.76 -0.05
C VAL A 171 20.03 -15.76 1.48
N PHE A 172 18.94 -16.30 2.04
CA PHE A 172 18.78 -16.39 3.49
C PHE A 172 19.96 -17.11 4.16
N LYS A 173 20.35 -18.29 3.69
CA LYS A 173 21.48 -19.04 4.27
C LYS A 173 22.83 -18.33 4.14
N ALA A 174 23.02 -17.58 3.08
CA ALA A 174 24.31 -16.91 2.81
C ALA A 174 24.51 -15.62 3.62
N PHE A 175 23.45 -14.94 4.02
CA PHE A 175 23.54 -13.58 4.58
C PHE A 175 22.93 -13.43 5.98
N TYR A 176 21.90 -14.22 6.34
CA TYR A 176 21.22 -14.09 7.63
C TYR A 176 22.02 -14.73 8.76
N PRO A 177 22.09 -14.11 9.96
CA PRO A 177 21.52 -12.80 10.32
C PRO A 177 22.49 -11.61 10.18
N GLU A 178 23.79 -11.83 9.97
CA GLU A 178 24.82 -10.81 10.12
C GLU A 178 24.76 -9.75 9.02
N ARG A 179 24.38 -10.15 7.81
CA ARG A 179 24.36 -9.29 6.61
C ARG A 179 22.99 -9.22 5.92
N LEU A 180 21.98 -9.88 6.49
CA LEU A 180 20.59 -9.80 6.08
C LEU A 180 19.73 -9.61 7.33
N TYR A 181 19.13 -8.43 7.48
CA TYR A 181 18.39 -8.06 8.68
C TYR A 181 17.29 -7.03 8.37
N ASN A 182 16.38 -6.84 9.34
CA ASN A 182 15.37 -5.77 9.27
C ASN A 182 16.02 -4.42 9.61
N HIS A 183 15.57 -3.36 8.95
CA HIS A 183 15.82 -2.00 9.42
C HIS A 183 15.36 -1.85 10.90
N ASP A 184 16.12 -1.08 11.69
CA ASP A 184 15.77 -0.72 13.08
C ASP A 184 15.76 0.81 13.19
N ALA A 185 14.57 1.41 13.16
CA ALA A 185 14.37 2.86 13.19
C ALA A 185 14.76 3.51 14.53
N GLU A 186 15.04 2.71 15.55
CA GLU A 186 15.42 3.15 16.90
C GLU A 186 16.89 2.82 17.26
N ASP A 187 17.65 2.29 16.31
CA ASP A 187 19.08 2.03 16.51
C ASP A 187 19.92 3.28 16.24
N LYS A 188 20.09 4.10 17.28
CA LYS A 188 20.78 5.40 17.22
C LYS A 188 22.22 5.33 16.68
N GLU A 189 22.89 4.18 16.80
CA GLU A 189 24.23 3.99 16.26
C GLU A 189 24.21 3.79 14.74
N ASN A 190 23.13 3.19 14.22
CA ASN A 190 22.93 2.88 12.82
C ASN A 190 21.92 3.81 12.12
N ILE A 191 21.56 4.91 12.73
CA ILE A 191 20.78 6.00 12.13
C ILE A 191 21.66 7.21 11.94
N VAL A 192 21.43 7.95 10.85
CA VAL A 192 22.10 9.23 10.58
C VAL A 192 21.07 10.29 10.18
N TRP A 193 21.24 11.48 10.72
CA TRP A 193 20.50 12.67 10.31
C TRP A 193 21.26 13.39 9.20
N LEU A 194 20.62 13.56 8.05
CA LEU A 194 21.22 14.16 6.85
C LEU A 194 20.93 15.65 6.71
N GLY A 195 20.04 16.19 7.54
CA GLY A 195 19.63 17.59 7.46
C GLY A 195 18.12 17.76 7.38
N LYS A 196 17.71 18.86 6.76
CA LYS A 196 16.29 19.17 6.54
C LYS A 196 16.04 19.52 5.08
N THR A 197 14.84 19.24 4.61
CA THR A 197 14.38 19.77 3.33
C THR A 197 14.18 21.29 3.41
N ASP A 198 13.94 21.93 2.26
CA ASP A 198 13.59 23.34 2.15
C ASP A 198 12.26 23.70 2.88
N MET A 199 11.41 22.70 3.08
CA MET A 199 10.17 22.82 3.86
C MET A 199 10.36 22.54 5.36
N GLY A 200 11.60 22.26 5.79
CA GLY A 200 11.95 22.01 7.20
C GLY A 200 11.69 20.59 7.70
N GLU A 201 11.37 19.66 6.80
CA GLU A 201 11.20 18.25 7.12
C GLU A 201 12.54 17.62 7.49
N ASP A 202 12.61 16.90 8.61
CA ASP A 202 13.82 16.20 9.04
C ASP A 202 14.08 14.98 8.16
N VAL A 203 15.34 14.80 7.75
CA VAL A 203 15.79 13.64 6.97
C VAL A 203 16.71 12.79 7.81
N GLU A 204 16.19 11.68 8.29
CA GLU A 204 16.89 10.73 9.15
C GLU A 204 16.68 9.31 8.62
N VAL A 205 17.77 8.58 8.36
CA VAL A 205 17.74 7.33 7.61
C VAL A 205 18.77 6.33 8.13
N ASN A 206 18.64 5.08 7.75
CA ASN A 206 19.61 4.03 8.04
C ASN A 206 21.02 4.41 7.57
N ARG A 207 21.99 4.41 8.49
CA ARG A 207 23.40 4.81 8.23
C ARG A 207 24.04 3.94 7.15
N ARG A 208 23.85 2.62 7.20
CA ARG A 208 24.44 1.69 6.23
C ARG A 208 23.92 1.95 4.82
N ALA A 209 22.72 2.46 4.67
CA ALA A 209 22.12 2.76 3.36
C ALA A 209 22.76 3.99 2.69
N VAL A 210 23.27 4.95 3.47
CA VAL A 210 23.85 6.19 2.93
C VAL A 210 25.38 6.25 3.07
N GLU A 211 25.99 5.44 3.93
CA GLU A 211 27.45 5.32 4.06
C GLU A 211 28.00 4.14 3.23
N CYS A 212 27.39 3.81 2.10
CA CYS A 212 27.84 2.84 1.12
C CYS A 212 28.20 3.52 -0.21
N ASP A 213 28.92 2.81 -1.06
CA ASP A 213 29.29 3.31 -2.41
C ASP A 213 28.12 3.24 -3.39
N LEU A 214 27.18 2.30 -3.15
CA LEU A 214 25.97 2.09 -3.94
C LEU A 214 24.86 1.50 -3.08
N LEU A 215 23.71 2.17 -3.07
CA LEU A 215 22.45 1.64 -2.57
C LEU A 215 21.64 1.09 -3.73
N ILE A 216 21.27 -0.20 -3.68
CA ILE A 216 20.35 -0.82 -4.62
C ILE A 216 19.02 -1.03 -3.91
N TYR A 217 17.93 -0.49 -4.44
CA TYR A 217 16.61 -0.71 -3.85
C TYR A 217 15.74 -1.59 -4.75
N VAL A 218 15.23 -2.68 -4.18
CA VAL A 218 14.38 -3.66 -4.88
C VAL A 218 12.93 -3.49 -4.44
N ASN A 219 12.14 -2.87 -5.28
CA ASN A 219 10.72 -2.63 -5.05
C ASN A 219 9.83 -3.70 -5.69
N LEU A 220 8.75 -4.01 -4.97
CA LEU A 220 7.58 -4.70 -5.50
C LEU A 220 6.39 -3.73 -5.48
N ASN A 221 5.87 -3.40 -6.64
CA ASN A 221 4.79 -2.42 -6.77
C ASN A 221 3.47 -3.14 -7.06
N LEU A 222 2.55 -3.06 -6.10
CA LEU A 222 1.20 -3.59 -6.20
C LEU A 222 0.19 -2.50 -6.57
N THR A 223 0.42 -1.27 -6.11
CA THR A 223 -0.44 -0.10 -6.35
C THR A 223 0.41 1.13 -6.69
N PRO A 224 -0.16 2.19 -7.29
CA PRO A 224 0.57 3.42 -7.59
C PRO A 224 1.15 4.15 -6.37
N MET A 225 0.74 3.80 -5.16
CA MET A 225 1.29 4.33 -3.92
C MET A 225 2.66 3.70 -3.57
N ASP A 226 3.01 2.56 -4.17
CA ASP A 226 4.22 1.83 -3.87
C ASP A 226 5.38 2.30 -4.75
N GLY A 227 6.62 2.12 -4.30
CA GLY A 227 7.82 2.47 -5.05
C GLY A 227 8.16 3.96 -5.09
N GLY A 228 8.96 4.35 -6.06
CA GLY A 228 9.40 5.71 -6.27
C GLY A 228 10.13 6.32 -5.07
N HIS A 229 10.01 7.61 -4.93
CA HIS A 229 10.58 8.38 -3.82
C HIS A 229 10.09 7.97 -2.42
N LYS A 230 9.03 7.16 -2.32
CA LYS A 230 8.55 6.65 -1.03
C LYS A 230 9.47 5.58 -0.43
N SER A 231 10.16 4.84 -1.26
CA SER A 231 10.90 3.62 -0.90
C SER A 231 11.89 3.83 0.25
N ILE A 232 12.85 4.70 0.08
CA ILE A 232 13.93 4.93 1.04
C ILE A 232 13.43 5.73 2.24
N PRO A 233 12.77 6.89 2.09
CA PRO A 233 12.29 7.70 3.22
C PRO A 233 11.36 6.96 4.17
N THR A 234 10.50 6.08 3.65
CA THR A 234 9.56 5.31 4.47
C THR A 234 10.18 4.02 4.97
N GLY A 235 10.84 3.25 4.08
CA GLY A 235 11.32 1.91 4.42
C GLY A 235 12.58 1.88 5.27
N LEU A 236 13.44 2.89 5.16
CA LEU A 236 14.70 3.02 5.88
C LEU A 236 14.74 4.26 6.78
N GLY A 237 13.65 5.01 6.89
CA GLY A 237 13.51 6.20 7.72
C GLY A 237 13.16 5.89 9.16
N THR A 238 13.09 6.95 9.98
CA THR A 238 12.73 6.90 11.40
C THR A 238 11.43 7.65 11.66
N TYR A 239 10.89 7.54 12.87
CA TYR A 239 9.72 8.34 13.28
C TYR A 239 9.93 9.84 13.02
N ARG A 240 11.11 10.36 13.26
CA ARG A 240 11.44 11.78 13.08
C ARG A 240 11.22 12.27 11.65
N SER A 241 11.52 11.43 10.64
CA SER A 241 11.31 11.76 9.23
C SER A 241 9.90 11.39 8.79
N ILE A 242 9.40 10.21 9.16
CA ILE A 242 8.14 9.65 8.67
C ILE A 242 6.94 10.49 9.13
N ARG A 243 6.98 11.11 10.32
CA ARG A 243 5.91 11.98 10.82
C ARG A 243 5.61 13.18 9.90
N HIS A 244 6.56 13.63 9.09
CA HIS A 244 6.36 14.76 8.18
C HIS A 244 5.38 14.44 7.05
N HIS A 245 5.32 13.20 6.63
CA HIS A 245 4.40 12.75 5.58
C HIS A 245 3.30 11.79 6.07
N HIS A 246 3.29 11.41 7.35
CA HIS A 246 2.27 10.59 7.99
C HIS A 246 1.57 11.36 9.12
N ASN A 247 1.01 12.52 8.82
CA ASN A 247 0.24 13.31 9.77
C ASN A 247 -1.12 13.72 9.18
N PRO A 248 -2.11 14.11 9.99
CA PRO A 248 -3.46 14.40 9.51
C PRO A 248 -3.54 15.52 8.48
N ASP A 249 -2.73 16.57 8.60
CA ASP A 249 -2.78 17.73 7.70
C ASP A 249 -2.31 17.35 6.29
N VAL A 250 -1.25 16.56 6.19
CA VAL A 250 -0.74 16.01 4.94
C VAL A 250 -1.72 15.00 4.34
N LEU A 251 -2.22 14.06 5.16
CA LEU A 251 -3.11 13.00 4.68
C LEU A 251 -4.48 13.53 4.24
N LEU A 252 -4.97 14.62 4.84
CA LEU A 252 -6.18 15.29 4.39
C LEU A 252 -6.06 15.81 2.94
N GLN A 253 -4.86 16.21 2.52
CA GLN A 253 -4.53 16.74 1.20
C GLN A 253 -3.93 15.68 0.26
N THR A 254 -3.96 14.40 0.64
CA THR A 254 -3.32 13.32 -0.09
C THR A 254 -4.35 12.46 -0.81
N SER A 255 -4.12 12.22 -2.11
CA SER A 255 -4.66 11.04 -2.79
C SER A 255 -3.60 9.94 -2.73
N LEU A 256 -3.95 8.78 -2.15
CA LEU A 256 -2.95 7.71 -1.97
C LEU A 256 -2.51 7.10 -3.31
N MET A 257 -3.46 6.94 -4.25
CA MET A 257 -3.21 6.26 -5.53
C MET A 257 -2.93 7.24 -6.69
N ASP A 258 -3.35 8.50 -6.57
CA ASP A 258 -3.02 9.55 -7.55
C ASP A 258 -1.89 10.42 -7.02
N THR A 259 -0.66 10.01 -7.27
CA THR A 259 0.57 10.66 -6.77
C THR A 259 0.67 12.12 -7.19
N ARG A 260 0.05 12.51 -8.33
CA ARG A 260 0.00 13.90 -8.82
C ARG A 260 -0.77 14.84 -7.88
N HIS A 261 -1.73 14.30 -7.11
CA HIS A 261 -2.60 15.04 -6.20
C HIS A 261 -2.36 14.61 -4.74
N SER A 262 -1.09 14.53 -4.32
CA SER A 262 -0.71 13.94 -3.04
C SER A 262 0.40 14.73 -2.36
N GLU A 263 0.05 15.42 -1.26
CA GLU A 263 1.06 16.13 -0.46
C GLU A 263 2.04 15.16 0.20
N MET A 264 1.58 13.96 0.56
CA MET A 264 2.45 12.90 1.07
C MET A 264 3.57 12.57 0.07
N HIS A 265 3.25 12.39 -1.21
CA HIS A 265 4.26 12.06 -2.23
C HIS A 265 5.21 13.24 -2.48
N ARG A 266 4.73 14.49 -2.44
CA ARG A 266 5.60 15.68 -2.53
C ARG A 266 6.57 15.78 -1.35
N SER A 267 6.12 15.49 -0.14
CA SER A 267 6.98 15.43 1.05
C SER A 267 8.05 14.33 0.91
N LEU A 268 7.63 13.15 0.47
CA LEU A 268 8.54 12.01 0.23
C LEU A 268 9.60 12.34 -0.83
N GLU A 269 9.22 12.98 -1.93
CA GLU A 269 10.14 13.43 -2.99
C GLU A 269 11.18 14.42 -2.45
N ARG A 270 10.78 15.40 -1.63
CA ARG A 270 11.71 16.36 -1.00
C ARG A 270 12.71 15.65 -0.08
N ILE A 271 12.24 14.71 0.74
CA ILE A 271 13.09 13.93 1.66
C ILE A 271 14.05 13.04 0.89
N ASP A 272 13.57 12.34 -0.13
CA ASP A 272 14.38 11.42 -0.94
C ASP A 272 15.47 12.15 -1.73
N ARG A 273 15.21 13.34 -2.24
CA ARG A 273 16.22 14.17 -2.91
C ARG A 273 17.40 14.50 -1.97
N VAL A 274 17.15 14.80 -0.71
CA VAL A 274 18.24 15.01 0.28
C VAL A 274 19.03 13.72 0.46
N ILE A 275 18.40 12.56 0.47
CA ILE A 275 19.09 11.26 0.58
C ILE A 275 19.99 11.03 -0.64
N HIS A 276 19.51 11.31 -1.83
CA HIS A 276 20.26 11.15 -3.09
C HIS A 276 21.48 12.09 -3.22
N GLU A 277 21.54 13.18 -2.44
CA GLU A 277 22.75 14.03 -2.34
C GLU A 277 23.89 13.33 -1.58
N HIS A 278 23.59 12.29 -0.79
CA HIS A 278 24.55 11.61 0.09
C HIS A 278 24.99 10.23 -0.42
N VAL A 279 24.17 9.57 -1.24
CA VAL A 279 24.47 8.21 -1.74
C VAL A 279 23.98 8.05 -3.17
N ARG A 280 24.75 7.32 -3.98
CA ARG A 280 24.29 6.88 -5.28
C ARG A 280 23.28 5.76 -5.12
N VAL A 281 22.09 5.93 -5.70
CA VAL A 281 21.00 4.93 -5.64
C VAL A 281 20.77 4.33 -7.02
N PHE A 282 20.52 3.03 -7.05
CA PHE A 282 20.07 2.28 -8.23
C PHE A 282 18.74 1.61 -7.88
N HIS A 283 17.65 2.14 -8.40
CA HIS A 283 16.32 1.59 -8.19
C HIS A 283 16.05 0.42 -9.12
N ILE A 284 15.38 -0.61 -8.62
CA ILE A 284 14.84 -1.73 -9.39
C ILE A 284 13.37 -1.87 -8.99
N GLU A 285 12.48 -1.56 -9.90
CA GLU A 285 11.05 -1.65 -9.65
C GLU A 285 10.42 -2.77 -10.47
N THR A 286 9.61 -3.58 -9.81
CA THR A 286 8.84 -4.65 -10.43
C THR A 286 7.36 -4.40 -10.26
N THR A 287 6.56 -4.74 -11.27
CA THR A 287 5.10 -4.80 -11.15
C THR A 287 4.62 -6.23 -11.28
N ILE A 288 3.48 -6.51 -10.67
CA ILE A 288 2.83 -7.82 -10.71
C ILE A 288 1.41 -7.70 -11.26
N ASN A 289 0.90 -8.81 -11.80
CA ASN A 289 -0.50 -8.87 -12.23
C ASN A 289 -1.45 -8.97 -11.03
N ASN A 290 -2.75 -8.95 -11.29
CA ASN A 290 -3.79 -9.04 -10.26
C ASN A 290 -4.28 -10.48 -9.98
N ALA A 291 -3.49 -11.51 -10.27
CA ALA A 291 -3.80 -12.92 -9.97
C ALA A 291 -3.81 -13.18 -8.45
N THR A 292 -4.81 -12.64 -7.78
CA THR A 292 -4.92 -12.65 -6.30
C THR A 292 -5.28 -14.02 -5.76
N PHE A 293 -6.09 -14.79 -6.50
CA PHE A 293 -6.65 -16.04 -6.02
C PHE A 293 -5.99 -17.27 -6.63
N PRO A 294 -5.59 -18.27 -5.81
CA PRO A 294 -5.10 -19.53 -6.31
C PRO A 294 -6.18 -20.27 -7.11
N TRP A 295 -5.79 -21.26 -7.92
CA TRP A 295 -6.66 -21.95 -8.88
C TRP A 295 -7.98 -22.48 -8.29
N TYR A 296 -7.99 -22.90 -7.04
CA TYR A 296 -9.19 -23.41 -6.34
C TYR A 296 -10.12 -22.30 -5.83
N LEU A 297 -9.71 -21.04 -5.90
CA LEU A 297 -10.50 -19.84 -5.54
C LEU A 297 -10.75 -18.90 -6.74
N LEU A 298 -10.43 -19.30 -7.98
CA LEU A 298 -10.58 -18.46 -9.17
C LEU A 298 -12.00 -17.96 -9.41
N TYR A 299 -13.01 -18.64 -8.87
CA TYR A 299 -14.39 -18.15 -8.91
C TYR A 299 -14.57 -16.81 -8.17
N LEU A 300 -13.70 -16.45 -7.24
CA LEU A 300 -13.69 -15.14 -6.58
C LEU A 300 -13.08 -14.02 -7.43
N GLN A 301 -12.44 -14.36 -8.54
CA GLN A 301 -11.89 -13.36 -9.48
C GLN A 301 -12.82 -13.09 -10.66
N ARG A 302 -13.84 -13.93 -10.85
CA ARG A 302 -14.83 -13.81 -11.92
C ARG A 302 -16.05 -13.05 -11.46
N ALA A 303 -16.64 -12.30 -12.37
CA ALA A 303 -17.95 -11.69 -12.12
C ALA A 303 -19.03 -12.78 -11.95
N GLU A 304 -20.01 -12.58 -11.08
CA GLU A 304 -21.03 -13.57 -10.73
C GLU A 304 -21.87 -14.03 -11.93
N HIS A 305 -22.05 -13.17 -12.93
CA HIS A 305 -22.77 -13.53 -14.16
C HIS A 305 -21.96 -14.46 -15.09
N GLU A 306 -20.65 -14.50 -14.94
CA GLU A 306 -19.74 -15.40 -15.64
C GLU A 306 -19.56 -16.74 -14.92
N HIS A 307 -20.09 -16.87 -13.69
CA HIS A 307 -19.93 -18.08 -12.89
C HIS A 307 -20.59 -19.30 -13.57
N THR A 308 -19.80 -20.32 -13.77
CA THR A 308 -20.29 -21.65 -14.13
C THR A 308 -21.08 -22.27 -12.97
N VAL A 309 -21.77 -23.36 -13.22
CA VAL A 309 -22.47 -24.12 -12.17
C VAL A 309 -21.47 -24.58 -11.09
N TRP A 310 -20.24 -24.95 -11.47
CA TRP A 310 -19.18 -25.36 -10.56
C TRP A 310 -18.64 -24.19 -9.73
N ASP A 311 -18.50 -23.01 -10.31
CA ASP A 311 -18.09 -21.81 -9.57
C ASP A 311 -19.11 -21.47 -8.48
N ARG A 312 -20.38 -21.49 -8.81
CA ARG A 312 -21.48 -21.26 -7.84
C ARG A 312 -21.49 -22.31 -6.72
N LEU A 313 -21.32 -23.59 -7.08
CA LEU A 313 -21.28 -24.68 -6.10
C LEU A 313 -20.08 -24.48 -5.16
N ASN A 314 -18.88 -24.24 -5.70
CA ASN A 314 -17.66 -24.02 -4.91
C ASN A 314 -17.78 -22.80 -4.00
N PHE A 315 -18.36 -21.70 -4.50
CA PHE A 315 -18.63 -20.51 -3.69
C PHE A 315 -19.52 -20.85 -2.48
N HIS A 316 -20.64 -21.53 -2.72
CA HIS A 316 -21.57 -21.88 -1.63
C HIS A 316 -20.96 -22.87 -0.64
N ILE A 317 -20.17 -23.86 -1.09
CA ILE A 317 -19.45 -24.79 -0.22
C ILE A 317 -18.45 -24.00 0.64
N SER A 318 -17.59 -23.19 0.04
CA SER A 318 -16.57 -22.41 0.74
C SER A 318 -17.19 -21.42 1.75
N ARG A 319 -18.22 -20.69 1.33
CA ARG A 319 -18.95 -19.77 2.19
C ARG A 319 -19.55 -20.46 3.41
N ASN A 320 -20.22 -21.59 3.20
CA ASN A 320 -20.88 -22.34 4.29
C ASN A 320 -19.84 -23.01 5.21
N ALA A 321 -18.75 -23.54 4.65
CA ALA A 321 -17.65 -24.08 5.43
C ALA A 321 -17.02 -23.01 6.34
N LEU A 322 -16.67 -21.84 5.78
CA LEU A 322 -16.13 -20.72 6.57
C LEU A 322 -17.12 -20.22 7.64
N LYS A 323 -18.43 -20.27 7.37
CA LYS A 323 -19.44 -19.82 8.33
C LYS A 323 -19.46 -20.67 9.62
N VAL A 324 -19.21 -21.98 9.51
CA VAL A 324 -19.25 -22.92 10.66
C VAL A 324 -17.88 -23.10 11.33
N MET A 325 -16.79 -22.69 10.69
CA MET A 325 -15.44 -22.79 11.25
C MET A 325 -15.21 -21.79 12.37
N PRO A 326 -14.40 -22.13 13.40
CA PRO A 326 -13.91 -21.18 14.38
C PRO A 326 -13.13 -20.03 13.73
N THR A 327 -13.23 -18.82 14.30
CA THR A 327 -12.54 -17.62 13.75
C THR A 327 -11.03 -17.80 13.62
N SER A 328 -10.38 -18.46 14.61
CA SER A 328 -8.94 -18.75 14.57
C SER A 328 -8.53 -19.59 13.37
N LEU A 329 -9.33 -20.64 13.05
CA LEU A 329 -9.05 -21.49 11.88
C LEU A 329 -9.27 -20.73 10.56
N ARG A 330 -10.33 -19.93 10.46
CA ARG A 330 -10.55 -19.07 9.29
C ARG A 330 -9.37 -18.13 9.05
N ARG A 331 -8.91 -17.41 10.10
CA ARG A 331 -7.74 -16.53 10.04
C ARG A 331 -6.48 -17.29 9.59
N ALA A 332 -6.26 -18.49 10.13
CA ALA A 332 -5.14 -19.33 9.71
C ALA A 332 -5.20 -19.70 8.22
N ILE A 333 -6.38 -20.02 7.68
CA ILE A 333 -6.57 -20.28 6.24
C ILE A 333 -6.23 -19.04 5.41
N PHE A 334 -6.73 -17.85 5.79
CA PHE A 334 -6.42 -16.61 5.07
C PHE A 334 -4.93 -16.30 5.11
N HIS A 335 -4.27 -16.43 6.27
CA HIS A 335 -2.81 -16.23 6.37
C HIS A 335 -1.98 -17.28 5.64
N ALA A 336 -2.50 -18.50 5.45
CA ALA A 336 -1.84 -19.54 4.67
C ALA A 336 -2.02 -19.37 3.16
N THR A 337 -3.01 -18.57 2.72
CA THR A 337 -3.25 -18.33 1.29
C THR A 337 -2.07 -17.58 0.68
N ARG A 338 -1.63 -18.06 -0.49
CA ARG A 338 -0.57 -17.45 -1.29
C ARG A 338 -1.11 -17.16 -2.67
N ALA A 339 -0.91 -15.93 -3.13
CA ALA A 339 -1.37 -15.50 -4.44
C ALA A 339 -0.40 -15.94 -5.55
N PRO A 340 -0.90 -16.44 -6.68
CA PRO A 340 -0.08 -16.84 -7.83
C PRO A 340 0.33 -15.66 -8.71
N TYR A 341 0.60 -14.51 -8.11
CA TYR A 341 1.09 -13.33 -8.81
C TYR A 341 2.28 -13.65 -9.69
N LYS A 342 2.36 -12.97 -10.82
CA LYS A 342 3.49 -13.04 -11.75
C LYS A 342 3.97 -11.64 -12.11
N MET A 343 5.26 -11.50 -12.35
CA MET A 343 5.87 -10.26 -12.81
C MET A 343 5.32 -9.86 -14.19
N THR A 344 4.90 -8.60 -14.31
CA THR A 344 4.40 -8.01 -15.56
C THR A 344 5.37 -6.99 -16.14
N SER A 345 6.24 -6.41 -15.31
CA SER A 345 7.35 -5.57 -15.77
C SER A 345 8.48 -5.53 -14.75
N VAL A 346 9.67 -5.21 -15.20
CA VAL A 346 10.84 -4.87 -14.39
C VAL A 346 11.61 -3.75 -15.07
N GLN A 347 11.91 -2.68 -14.32
CA GLN A 347 12.69 -1.53 -14.76
C GLN A 347 13.76 -1.23 -13.71
N ALA A 348 14.90 -0.65 -14.16
CA ALA A 348 15.98 -0.27 -13.27
C ALA A 348 16.61 1.06 -13.69
N GLY A 349 17.23 1.78 -12.73
CA GLY A 349 17.96 3.02 -12.98
C GLY A 349 17.65 4.13 -12.00
N ASP A 350 17.45 5.33 -12.55
CA ASP A 350 17.06 6.53 -11.80
C ASP A 350 15.60 6.46 -11.34
N VAL A 351 15.32 6.95 -10.13
CA VAL A 351 14.00 6.82 -9.51
C VAL A 351 12.88 7.46 -10.31
N GLU A 352 13.08 8.67 -10.84
CA GLU A 352 12.04 9.41 -11.56
C GLU A 352 11.69 8.71 -12.89
N GLU A 353 12.70 8.28 -13.64
CA GLU A 353 12.51 7.61 -14.93
C GLU A 353 11.90 6.21 -14.77
N VAL A 354 12.38 5.45 -13.78
CA VAL A 354 11.91 4.09 -13.49
C VAL A 354 10.48 4.11 -12.97
N HIS A 355 10.18 4.96 -11.98
CA HIS A 355 8.87 4.99 -11.35
C HIS A 355 7.76 5.44 -12.30
N LYS A 356 8.07 6.34 -13.23
CA LYS A 356 7.13 6.73 -14.29
C LYS A 356 6.65 5.53 -15.11
N LEU A 357 7.57 4.66 -15.53
CA LEU A 357 7.24 3.44 -16.28
C LEU A 357 6.47 2.43 -15.42
N THR A 358 6.84 2.33 -14.15
CA THR A 358 6.13 1.51 -13.16
C THR A 358 4.66 1.93 -13.03
N ILE A 359 4.40 3.23 -12.86
CA ILE A 359 3.03 3.77 -12.80
C ILE A 359 2.26 3.49 -14.10
N GLU A 360 2.88 3.63 -15.28
CA GLU A 360 2.24 3.31 -16.55
C GLU A 360 1.84 1.82 -16.64
N ASN A 361 2.68 0.91 -16.16
CA ASN A 361 2.38 -0.52 -16.14
C ASN A 361 1.28 -0.87 -15.13
N LEU A 362 1.30 -0.27 -13.93
CA LEU A 362 0.25 -0.45 -12.94
C LEU A 362 -1.11 0.06 -13.47
N ARG A 363 -1.13 1.19 -14.15
CA ARG A 363 -2.36 1.73 -14.77
C ARG A 363 -2.98 0.76 -15.77
N LYS A 364 -2.16 0.08 -16.59
CA LYS A 364 -2.66 -0.94 -17.55
C LYS A 364 -3.35 -2.10 -16.84
N GLN A 365 -2.85 -2.52 -15.68
CA GLN A 365 -3.42 -3.64 -14.91
C GLN A 365 -4.65 -3.24 -14.12
N GLN A 366 -4.71 -2.01 -13.59
CA GLN A 366 -5.61 -1.71 -12.47
C GLN A 366 -6.68 -0.68 -12.77
N VAL A 367 -6.53 0.17 -13.79
CA VAL A 367 -7.42 1.32 -13.95
C VAL A 367 -8.67 0.97 -14.74
N VAL A 368 -9.82 1.29 -14.16
CA VAL A 368 -11.14 1.26 -14.81
C VAL A 368 -11.66 2.69 -14.94
N PRO A 369 -11.82 3.24 -16.16
CA PRO A 369 -12.47 4.53 -16.37
C PRO A 369 -13.95 4.47 -15.97
N VAL A 370 -14.41 5.46 -15.22
CA VAL A 370 -15.77 5.50 -14.68
C VAL A 370 -16.38 6.89 -14.86
N GLU A 371 -17.58 6.94 -15.44
CA GLU A 371 -18.32 8.19 -15.58
C GLU A 371 -19.04 8.56 -14.28
N GLY A 372 -18.67 9.73 -13.73
CA GLY A 372 -19.33 10.35 -12.57
C GLY A 372 -19.17 9.59 -11.26
N GLN A 373 -19.34 10.34 -10.18
CA GLN A 373 -19.33 9.86 -8.80
C GLN A 373 -20.68 9.25 -8.42
N CYS A 374 -20.72 8.44 -7.35
CA CYS A 374 -21.95 7.95 -6.75
C CYS A 374 -22.27 8.64 -5.42
N ASP A 375 -23.52 8.52 -4.95
CA ASP A 375 -23.97 8.96 -3.64
C ASP A 375 -23.61 7.95 -2.55
N ILE A 376 -23.70 6.66 -2.87
CA ILE A 376 -23.42 5.54 -1.95
C ILE A 376 -22.40 4.61 -2.59
N LEU A 377 -21.27 4.42 -1.90
CA LEU A 377 -20.24 3.45 -2.26
C LEU A 377 -20.38 2.21 -1.40
N LEU A 378 -20.58 1.05 -2.03
CA LEU A 378 -20.60 -0.25 -1.37
C LEU A 378 -19.27 -0.97 -1.60
N ALA A 379 -18.72 -1.60 -0.55
CA ALA A 379 -17.53 -2.44 -0.68
C ALA A 379 -17.60 -3.66 0.25
N GLY A 380 -17.06 -4.79 -0.21
CA GLY A 380 -16.79 -5.95 0.63
C GLY A 380 -15.37 -5.86 1.19
N MET A 381 -15.20 -5.80 2.52
CA MET A 381 -13.87 -5.68 3.09
C MET A 381 -13.27 -7.05 3.42
N PRO A 382 -12.13 -7.45 2.79
CA PRO A 382 -11.45 -8.69 3.08
C PRO A 382 -10.73 -8.64 4.43
N TYR A 383 -10.34 -9.80 4.94
CA TYR A 383 -9.57 -9.90 6.20
C TYR A 383 -8.13 -9.41 6.07
N LEU A 384 -7.50 -9.55 4.89
CA LEU A 384 -6.11 -9.17 4.69
C LEU A 384 -5.97 -7.72 4.25
N GLY A 385 -5.12 -6.99 4.92
CA GLY A 385 -4.64 -5.66 4.59
C GLY A 385 -3.11 -5.58 4.79
N PRO A 386 -2.47 -4.46 4.47
CA PRO A 386 -1.00 -4.32 4.51
C PRO A 386 -0.39 -4.67 5.87
N TYR A 387 -1.03 -4.25 6.94
CA TYR A 387 -0.46 -4.29 8.30
C TYR A 387 -0.91 -5.49 9.15
N ASN A 388 -1.69 -6.43 8.59
CA ASN A 388 -2.08 -7.63 9.33
C ASN A 388 -1.64 -8.95 8.69
N VAL A 389 -0.67 -8.93 7.80
CA VAL A 389 -0.03 -10.17 7.32
C VAL A 389 0.54 -10.93 8.53
N ASN A 390 0.11 -12.18 8.71
CA ASN A 390 0.39 -13.00 9.90
C ASN A 390 0.01 -12.33 11.25
N SER A 391 -0.96 -11.40 11.24
CA SER A 391 -1.43 -10.68 12.40
C SER A 391 -2.96 -10.57 12.42
N ILE A 392 -3.54 -9.65 13.19
CA ILE A 392 -4.98 -9.44 13.29
C ILE A 392 -5.37 -8.11 12.63
N LEU A 393 -6.46 -8.12 11.85
CA LEU A 393 -7.08 -6.89 11.38
C LEU A 393 -7.90 -6.30 12.53
N ASN A 394 -7.19 -5.56 13.40
CA ASN A 394 -7.75 -4.92 14.60
C ASN A 394 -8.59 -3.68 14.23
N PRO A 395 -9.35 -3.08 15.17
CA PRO A 395 -10.21 -1.93 14.89
C PRO A 395 -9.52 -0.74 14.19
N ILE A 396 -8.28 -0.42 14.57
CA ILE A 396 -7.52 0.68 13.95
C ILE A 396 -7.18 0.33 12.50
N LEU A 397 -6.75 -0.91 12.25
CA LEU A 397 -6.46 -1.39 10.90
C LEU A 397 -7.71 -1.53 10.03
N VAL A 398 -8.89 -1.71 10.63
CA VAL A 398 -10.17 -1.62 9.90
C VAL A 398 -10.40 -0.20 9.39
N ASN A 399 -10.08 0.82 10.21
CA ASN A 399 -10.13 2.22 9.77
C ASN A 399 -9.09 2.50 8.67
N ALA A 400 -7.87 1.98 8.81
CA ALA A 400 -6.84 2.12 7.78
C ALA A 400 -7.23 1.45 6.45
N LEU A 401 -7.83 0.24 6.51
CA LEU A 401 -8.20 -0.51 5.29
C LEU A 401 -9.46 0.03 4.62
N GLY A 402 -10.54 0.26 5.35
CA GLY A 402 -11.82 0.71 4.80
C GLY A 402 -11.77 2.20 4.38
N PRO A 403 -11.94 3.14 5.30
CA PRO A 403 -11.87 4.57 5.00
C PRO A 403 -10.51 5.04 4.50
N GLY A 404 -9.43 4.37 4.88
CA GLY A 404 -8.10 4.65 4.37
C GLY A 404 -7.92 4.14 2.95
N TYR A 405 -7.58 2.86 2.77
CA TYR A 405 -7.20 2.35 1.45
C TYR A 405 -8.38 2.19 0.48
N ILE A 406 -9.48 1.54 0.88
CA ILE A 406 -10.61 1.25 -0.05
C ILE A 406 -11.22 2.56 -0.56
N PHE A 407 -11.42 3.55 0.30
CA PHE A 407 -11.91 4.86 -0.12
C PHE A 407 -10.97 5.53 -1.13
N HIS A 408 -9.65 5.32 -1.03
CA HIS A 408 -8.65 5.95 -1.90
C HIS A 408 -8.32 5.18 -3.18
N LEU A 409 -9.01 4.08 -3.48
CA LEU A 409 -8.80 3.33 -4.74
C LEU A 409 -9.38 4.09 -5.96
N PHE A 410 -8.94 5.33 -6.14
CA PHE A 410 -9.35 6.21 -7.23
C PHE A 410 -8.20 7.03 -7.81
N LEU A 411 -8.40 7.48 -9.04
CA LEU A 411 -7.62 8.54 -9.70
C LEU A 411 -8.54 9.73 -10.00
N ASN A 412 -8.00 10.93 -10.04
CA ASN A 412 -8.63 12.23 -10.20
C ASN A 412 -9.48 12.64 -8.97
N LYS A 413 -10.63 11.99 -8.74
CA LYS A 413 -11.54 12.30 -7.63
C LYS A 413 -12.13 11.02 -7.03
N PRO A 414 -12.57 11.05 -5.76
CA PRO A 414 -13.18 9.87 -5.13
C PRO A 414 -14.36 9.32 -5.94
N LEU A 415 -14.56 7.99 -5.90
CA LEU A 415 -15.69 7.33 -6.58
C LEU A 415 -17.03 7.72 -5.96
N VAL A 416 -17.06 7.98 -4.66
CA VAL A 416 -18.20 8.56 -3.94
C VAL A 416 -18.03 10.07 -3.85
N ARG A 417 -19.14 10.85 -4.03
CA ARG A 417 -19.09 12.30 -3.92
C ARG A 417 -18.88 12.80 -2.50
N GLU A 418 -18.49 14.05 -2.35
CA GLU A 418 -18.46 14.72 -1.05
C GLU A 418 -19.84 14.72 -0.40
N GLY A 419 -19.91 14.48 0.91
CA GLY A 419 -21.16 14.30 1.64
C GLY A 419 -21.90 13.00 1.33
N GLY A 420 -21.33 12.11 0.51
CA GLY A 420 -21.88 10.77 0.24
C GLY A 420 -21.64 9.79 1.40
N VAL A 421 -21.98 8.53 1.17
CA VAL A 421 -21.92 7.47 2.19
C VAL A 421 -21.06 6.31 1.72
N LEU A 422 -20.15 5.84 2.60
CA LEU A 422 -19.44 4.59 2.43
C LEU A 422 -20.11 3.50 3.27
N ILE A 423 -20.54 2.42 2.63
CA ILE A 423 -21.06 1.22 3.30
C ILE A 423 -20.09 0.07 3.02
N PHE A 424 -19.59 -0.56 4.07
CA PHE A 424 -18.77 -1.75 3.89
C PHE A 424 -19.20 -2.91 4.79
N THR A 425 -18.96 -4.12 4.34
CA THR A 425 -19.28 -5.34 5.08
C THR A 425 -18.05 -5.85 5.81
N TYR A 426 -18.10 -5.91 7.14
CA TYR A 426 -17.02 -6.44 7.97
C TYR A 426 -17.54 -6.89 9.35
N PRO A 427 -17.06 -8.04 9.90
CA PRO A 427 -17.56 -8.55 11.18
C PRO A 427 -17.14 -7.76 12.41
N LEU A 428 -16.32 -6.74 12.31
CA LEU A 428 -15.80 -5.94 13.42
C LEU A 428 -15.60 -6.74 14.72
N HIS A 429 -14.35 -7.03 15.02
CA HIS A 429 -13.93 -7.66 16.27
C HIS A 429 -13.15 -6.65 17.11
N GLU A 430 -13.11 -6.83 18.42
CA GLU A 430 -12.25 -6.08 19.33
C GLU A 430 -10.99 -6.90 19.69
N ASP A 431 -10.36 -7.46 18.63
CA ASP A 431 -9.20 -8.35 18.79
C ASP A 431 -7.91 -7.62 18.39
N PHE A 432 -6.87 -7.84 19.19
CA PHE A 432 -5.51 -7.35 18.92
C PHE A 432 -4.51 -8.48 19.07
N HIS A 433 -3.51 -8.53 18.19
CA HIS A 433 -2.44 -9.51 18.32
C HIS A 433 -1.58 -9.21 19.55
N PRO A 434 -1.41 -10.16 20.49
CA PRO A 434 -0.83 -9.89 21.80
C PRO A 434 0.65 -9.48 21.77
N VAL A 435 1.36 -9.78 20.68
CA VAL A 435 2.78 -9.41 20.48
C VAL A 435 2.90 -8.27 19.47
N HIS A 436 2.26 -8.40 18.30
CA HIS A 436 2.48 -7.44 17.21
C HIS A 436 1.84 -6.07 17.49
N GLN A 437 0.69 -6.03 18.17
CA GLN A 437 -0.20 -4.88 18.20
C GLN A 437 -0.41 -4.32 19.62
N VAL A 438 0.62 -4.39 20.47
CA VAL A 438 0.56 -3.83 21.82
C VAL A 438 0.29 -2.32 21.78
N PRO A 439 1.04 -1.49 21.00
CA PRO A 439 0.75 -0.07 20.90
C PRO A 439 -0.64 0.23 20.34
N HIS A 440 -1.12 -0.54 19.36
CA HIS A 440 -2.47 -0.37 18.80
C HIS A 440 -3.56 -0.62 19.84
N LYS A 441 -3.41 -1.69 20.63
CA LYS A 441 -4.36 -1.97 21.71
C LYS A 441 -4.38 -0.84 22.72
N ASP A 442 -3.22 -0.40 23.18
CA ASP A 442 -3.11 0.65 24.20
C ASP A 442 -3.65 1.99 23.65
N PHE A 443 -3.38 2.32 22.36
CA PHE A 443 -3.91 3.50 21.70
C PHE A 443 -5.45 3.45 21.55
N TYR A 444 -6.00 2.31 21.17
CA TYR A 444 -7.44 2.11 21.10
C TYR A 444 -8.11 2.28 22.46
N GLU A 445 -7.56 1.63 23.51
CA GLU A 445 -8.14 1.66 24.87
C GLU A 445 -8.00 3.03 25.55
N HIS A 446 -6.87 3.69 25.39
CA HIS A 446 -6.55 4.88 26.17
C HIS A 446 -6.82 6.19 25.43
N VAL A 447 -6.84 6.18 24.10
CA VAL A 447 -7.09 7.37 23.28
C VAL A 447 -8.43 7.26 22.56
N LEU A 448 -8.60 6.31 21.62
CA LEU A 448 -9.77 6.29 20.73
C LEU A 448 -11.11 6.02 21.45
N LYS A 449 -11.12 5.26 22.55
CA LYS A 449 -12.32 5.10 23.38
C LYS A 449 -12.74 6.40 24.11
N ARG A 450 -11.88 7.41 24.18
CA ARG A 450 -12.14 8.67 24.88
C ARG A 450 -12.45 9.82 23.93
N THR A 451 -11.78 9.89 22.81
CA THR A 451 -11.91 10.99 21.86
C THR A 451 -11.79 10.53 20.42
N ARG A 452 -12.40 11.32 19.52
CA ARG A 452 -12.21 11.27 18.06
C ARG A 452 -11.79 12.64 17.53
N ASP A 453 -11.60 13.62 18.41
CA ASP A 453 -11.04 14.91 18.01
C ASP A 453 -9.59 14.71 17.58
N MET A 454 -9.30 15.01 16.30
CA MET A 454 -7.98 14.79 15.72
C MET A 454 -6.89 15.59 16.44
N LYS A 455 -7.18 16.77 16.99
CA LYS A 455 -6.20 17.57 17.73
C LYS A 455 -5.79 16.90 19.03
N GLU A 456 -6.77 16.29 19.74
CA GLU A 456 -6.50 15.54 20.95
C GLU A 456 -5.72 14.26 20.63
N ILE A 457 -6.08 13.56 19.54
CA ILE A 457 -5.41 12.34 19.10
C ILE A 457 -3.93 12.61 18.75
N VAL A 458 -3.65 13.65 17.98
CA VAL A 458 -2.28 14.04 17.59
C VAL A 458 -1.43 14.39 18.82
N ALA A 459 -2.03 14.95 19.87
CA ALA A 459 -1.31 15.27 21.10
C ALA A 459 -0.71 14.02 21.80
N HIS A 460 -1.22 12.83 21.50
CA HIS A 460 -0.69 11.55 22.02
C HIS A 460 0.38 10.91 21.13
N GLU A 461 0.58 11.40 19.89
CA GLU A 461 1.51 10.78 18.93
C GLU A 461 2.93 10.68 19.49
N GLU A 462 3.47 11.78 20.01
CA GLU A 462 4.84 11.84 20.56
C GLU A 462 4.99 10.91 21.76
N GLU A 463 3.98 10.85 22.65
CA GLU A 463 3.96 9.95 23.81
C GLU A 463 4.08 8.47 23.36
N PHE A 464 3.33 8.06 22.33
CA PHE A 464 3.40 6.70 21.80
C PHE A 464 4.71 6.43 21.07
N ALA A 465 5.17 7.37 20.26
CA ALA A 465 6.39 7.24 19.48
C ALA A 465 7.65 7.10 20.34
N THR A 466 7.74 7.87 21.43
CA THR A 466 8.94 7.94 22.29
C THR A 466 8.84 7.06 23.54
N ASN A 467 7.75 6.31 23.73
CA ASN A 467 7.57 5.44 24.89
C ASN A 467 8.64 4.34 24.93
N PRO A 468 9.48 4.28 25.99
CA PRO A 468 10.56 3.30 26.07
C PRO A 468 10.09 1.84 26.00
N ARG A 469 8.88 1.54 26.49
CA ARG A 469 8.29 0.21 26.42
C ARG A 469 7.98 -0.19 24.98
N TYR A 470 7.41 0.73 24.19
CA TYR A 470 7.07 0.43 22.78
C TYR A 470 8.32 0.35 21.91
N ILE A 471 9.32 1.19 22.17
CA ILE A 471 10.64 1.12 21.53
C ILE A 471 11.30 -0.23 21.81
N GLU A 472 11.31 -0.68 23.07
CA GLU A 472 11.86 -1.99 23.43
C GLU A 472 11.11 -3.15 22.76
N LEU A 473 9.78 -3.10 22.72
CA LEU A 473 8.95 -4.09 22.03
C LEU A 473 9.20 -4.11 20.50
N TYR A 474 9.34 -2.95 19.88
CA TYR A 474 9.69 -2.84 18.46
C TYR A 474 11.08 -3.43 18.18
N ARG A 475 12.08 -3.07 18.97
CA ARG A 475 13.46 -3.52 18.78
C ARG A 475 13.70 -4.99 19.12
N ARG A 476 13.05 -5.53 20.15
CA ARG A 476 13.35 -6.84 20.74
C ARG A 476 12.28 -7.91 20.51
N SER A 477 11.10 -7.51 20.08
CA SER A 477 10.04 -8.43 19.74
C SER A 477 9.57 -8.23 18.29
N TYR A 478 8.36 -8.61 17.97
CA TYR A 478 7.74 -8.39 16.66
C TYR A 478 6.58 -7.38 16.75
N SER A 479 6.67 -6.40 17.66
CA SER A 479 5.68 -5.35 17.79
C SER A 479 5.88 -4.28 16.72
N PHE A 480 4.78 -3.67 16.27
CA PHE A 480 4.85 -2.40 15.55
C PHE A 480 5.46 -1.32 16.43
N HIS A 481 6.07 -0.31 15.82
CA HIS A 481 6.53 0.88 16.52
C HIS A 481 5.37 1.64 17.16
N GLY A 482 5.62 2.37 18.26
CA GLY A 482 4.57 3.10 18.97
C GLY A 482 3.81 4.11 18.09
N ALA A 483 4.51 4.82 17.22
CA ALA A 483 3.92 5.78 16.29
C ALA A 483 3.00 5.14 15.23
N HIS A 484 3.10 3.84 14.97
CA HIS A 484 2.32 3.19 13.92
C HIS A 484 0.82 3.21 14.22
N ALA A 485 0.42 3.10 15.48
CA ALA A 485 -0.98 3.09 15.87
C ALA A 485 -1.71 4.43 15.54
N PRO A 486 -1.20 5.63 15.91
CA PRO A 486 -1.78 6.89 15.44
C PRO A 486 -1.68 7.07 13.91
N PHE A 487 -0.59 6.65 13.26
CA PHE A 487 -0.47 6.76 11.80
C PHE A 487 -1.52 5.92 11.06
N ASP A 488 -1.78 4.70 11.52
CA ASP A 488 -2.86 3.87 10.98
C ASP A 488 -4.25 4.49 11.16
N TRP A 489 -4.44 5.24 12.24
CA TRP A 489 -5.68 5.99 12.45
C TRP A 489 -5.82 7.14 11.45
N TYR A 490 -4.74 7.86 11.16
CA TYR A 490 -4.76 9.01 10.25
C TYR A 490 -5.10 8.63 8.80
N TRP A 491 -4.84 7.39 8.35
CA TRP A 491 -5.20 6.93 7.01
C TRP A 491 -6.69 7.10 6.69
N GLY A 492 -7.57 6.93 7.66
CA GLY A 492 -9.01 7.11 7.48
C GLY A 492 -9.49 8.56 7.57
N TYR A 493 -8.64 9.50 7.97
CA TYR A 493 -9.07 10.86 8.33
C TYR A 493 -9.70 11.63 7.16
N ARG A 494 -9.12 11.56 5.98
CA ARG A 494 -9.69 12.21 4.79
C ARG A 494 -11.11 11.71 4.49
N ALA A 495 -11.34 10.41 4.52
CA ALA A 495 -12.66 9.83 4.31
C ALA A 495 -13.65 10.25 5.40
N GLN A 496 -13.21 10.28 6.67
CA GLN A 496 -14.05 10.73 7.79
C GLN A 496 -14.46 12.21 7.65
N CYS A 497 -13.61 13.07 7.09
CA CYS A 497 -13.94 14.48 6.82
C CYS A 497 -14.78 14.67 5.54
N TYR A 498 -14.62 13.80 4.54
CA TYR A 498 -15.22 13.92 3.22
C TYR A 498 -16.64 13.35 3.15
N LEU A 499 -16.90 12.27 3.90
CA LEU A 499 -18.16 11.54 3.90
C LEU A 499 -19.10 12.02 4.99
N SER A 500 -20.41 12.01 4.70
CA SER A 500 -21.42 12.28 5.73
C SER A 500 -21.57 11.12 6.70
N LYS A 501 -21.42 9.88 6.22
CA LYS A 501 -21.55 8.66 7.03
C LYS A 501 -20.63 7.55 6.53
N ILE A 502 -20.18 6.73 7.48
CA ILE A 502 -19.57 5.43 7.23
C ILE A 502 -20.42 4.40 7.97
N ILE A 503 -20.92 3.39 7.26
CA ILE A 503 -21.82 2.37 7.81
C ILE A 503 -21.19 0.99 7.67
N VAL A 504 -21.14 0.24 8.78
CA VAL A 504 -20.65 -1.15 8.79
C VAL A 504 -21.83 -2.10 8.87
N VAL A 505 -21.87 -3.04 7.91
CA VAL A 505 -22.93 -4.04 7.82
C VAL A 505 -22.57 -5.28 8.64
N LYS A 506 -23.50 -5.72 9.50
CA LYS A 506 -23.40 -6.94 10.34
C LYS A 506 -22.17 -7.00 11.24
N PRO A 507 -21.80 -5.91 11.97
CA PRO A 507 -20.70 -5.99 12.92
C PRO A 507 -21.04 -6.98 14.04
N ARG A 508 -20.07 -7.77 14.51
CA ARG A 508 -20.24 -8.65 15.67
C ARG A 508 -20.20 -7.87 16.99
N VAL A 509 -19.38 -6.82 17.02
CA VAL A 509 -19.16 -5.99 18.21
C VAL A 509 -19.54 -4.53 17.87
N LYS A 510 -20.81 -4.17 18.08
CA LYS A 510 -21.37 -2.85 17.68
C LYS A 510 -20.65 -1.66 18.35
N HIS A 511 -20.18 -1.79 19.60
CA HIS A 511 -19.48 -0.68 20.26
C HIS A 511 -18.15 -0.32 19.61
N VAL A 512 -17.49 -1.27 18.93
CA VAL A 512 -16.27 -0.98 18.15
C VAL A 512 -16.58 0.04 17.05
N ALA A 513 -17.70 -0.13 16.34
CA ALA A 513 -18.12 0.85 15.33
C ALA A 513 -18.32 2.24 15.94
N GLN A 514 -18.90 2.32 17.15
CA GLN A 514 -19.09 3.60 17.85
C GLN A 514 -17.76 4.27 18.19
N VAL A 515 -16.77 3.50 18.66
CA VAL A 515 -15.41 4.02 18.91
C VAL A 515 -14.80 4.57 17.63
N LEU A 516 -14.96 3.86 16.50
CA LEU A 516 -14.44 4.28 15.19
C LEU A 516 -15.23 5.45 14.57
N GLY A 517 -16.42 5.80 15.12
CA GLY A 517 -17.28 6.84 14.56
C GLY A 517 -18.16 6.37 13.42
N TYR A 518 -18.43 5.06 13.33
CA TYR A 518 -19.25 4.47 12.29
C TYR A 518 -20.65 4.12 12.79
N GLU A 519 -21.62 4.19 11.89
CA GLU A 519 -22.94 3.62 12.11
C GLU A 519 -22.95 2.11 11.80
N THR A 520 -23.96 1.41 12.30
CA THR A 520 -24.10 -0.04 12.11
C THR A 520 -25.46 -0.40 11.56
N ALA A 521 -25.48 -1.38 10.65
CA ALA A 521 -26.71 -1.95 10.12
C ALA A 521 -26.72 -3.48 10.24
N ASP A 522 -27.89 -4.08 10.47
CA ASP A 522 -28.04 -5.53 10.60
C ASP A 522 -28.17 -6.23 9.24
N SER A 523 -28.45 -5.47 8.17
CA SER A 523 -28.46 -5.93 6.78
C SER A 523 -27.94 -4.86 5.82
N LEU A 524 -27.56 -5.28 4.61
CA LEU A 524 -27.15 -4.35 3.55
C LEU A 524 -28.32 -3.44 3.13
N SER A 525 -29.56 -3.98 3.11
CA SER A 525 -30.76 -3.20 2.82
C SER A 525 -30.97 -2.09 3.87
N ASP A 526 -30.84 -2.41 5.17
CA ASP A 526 -30.99 -1.42 6.22
C ASP A 526 -29.92 -0.32 6.10
N ALA A 527 -28.68 -0.70 5.78
CA ALA A 527 -27.58 0.26 5.57
C ALA A 527 -27.88 1.23 4.41
N ILE A 528 -28.44 0.73 3.32
CA ILE A 528 -28.83 1.56 2.17
C ILE A 528 -29.98 2.50 2.55
N GLU A 529 -31.00 2.02 3.30
CA GLU A 529 -32.09 2.90 3.79
C GLU A 529 -31.56 3.99 4.73
N MET A 530 -30.66 3.64 5.66
CA MET A 530 -30.01 4.64 6.54
C MET A 530 -29.18 5.66 5.73
N ALA A 531 -28.59 5.27 4.62
CA ALA A 531 -27.87 6.19 3.76
C ALA A 531 -28.79 7.15 3.02
N LYS A 532 -29.99 6.71 2.60
CA LYS A 532 -31.01 7.56 1.95
C LYS A 532 -31.47 8.73 2.81
N ASP A 533 -31.45 8.59 4.13
CA ASP A 533 -31.75 9.69 5.06
C ASP A 533 -30.80 10.89 4.90
N VAL A 534 -29.61 10.65 4.36
CA VAL A 534 -28.55 11.66 4.16
C VAL A 534 -28.46 12.10 2.71
N VAL A 535 -28.45 11.16 1.77
CA VAL A 535 -28.19 11.44 0.35
C VAL A 535 -29.45 11.61 -0.49
N GLY A 536 -30.63 11.38 0.09
CA GLY A 536 -31.92 11.47 -0.56
C GLY A 536 -32.51 10.12 -1.00
N PRO A 537 -33.79 10.09 -1.42
CA PRO A 537 -34.54 8.85 -1.60
C PRO A 537 -34.14 8.04 -2.85
N ASN A 538 -33.50 8.65 -3.84
CA ASN A 538 -33.11 8.03 -5.11
C ASN A 538 -31.61 8.16 -5.36
N PRO A 539 -30.75 7.60 -4.49
CA PRO A 539 -29.31 7.77 -4.63
C PRO A 539 -28.75 6.92 -5.78
N SER A 540 -27.71 7.43 -6.41
CA SER A 540 -26.85 6.60 -7.25
C SER A 540 -25.99 5.70 -6.36
N ILE A 541 -26.00 4.39 -6.63
CA ILE A 541 -25.29 3.39 -5.83
C ILE A 541 -24.23 2.72 -6.68
N THR A 542 -23.01 2.60 -6.14
CA THR A 542 -21.94 1.84 -6.80
C THR A 542 -21.43 0.75 -5.86
N TYR A 543 -21.37 -0.48 -6.34
CA TYR A 543 -20.66 -1.58 -5.71
C TYR A 543 -19.26 -1.71 -6.34
N PHE A 544 -18.24 -1.44 -5.54
CA PHE A 544 -16.84 -1.63 -5.88
C PHE A 544 -16.43 -3.06 -5.55
N HIS A 545 -16.38 -3.91 -6.59
CA HIS A 545 -16.22 -5.35 -6.44
C HIS A 545 -14.76 -5.76 -6.31
N MET A 546 -14.23 -5.69 -5.09
CA MET A 546 -12.83 -6.01 -4.79
C MET A 546 -12.72 -7.08 -3.69
N PRO A 547 -11.56 -7.76 -3.51
CA PRO A 547 -10.41 -7.92 -4.40
C PRO A 547 -10.71 -8.72 -5.68
N PRO A 548 -9.83 -8.73 -6.69
CA PRO A 548 -8.50 -8.10 -6.77
C PRO A 548 -8.50 -6.58 -6.61
N ILE A 549 -7.34 -6.00 -6.23
CA ILE A 549 -7.18 -4.54 -6.10
C ILE A 549 -7.20 -3.91 -7.50
N PHE A 550 -8.00 -2.86 -7.67
CA PHE A 550 -8.04 -2.03 -8.86
C PHE A 550 -8.44 -0.60 -8.51
N LEU A 551 -8.36 0.31 -9.46
CA LEU A 551 -8.60 1.74 -9.28
C LEU A 551 -9.70 2.22 -10.23
N CYS A 552 -10.53 3.16 -9.78
CA CYS A 552 -11.46 3.86 -10.64
C CYS A 552 -10.90 5.23 -11.06
N GLU A 553 -10.69 5.45 -12.37
CA GLU A 553 -10.42 6.79 -12.88
C GLU A 553 -11.75 7.50 -13.13
N VAL A 554 -12.12 8.38 -12.21
CA VAL A 554 -13.43 9.06 -12.24
C VAL A 554 -13.35 10.31 -13.12
N LYS A 555 -14.11 10.32 -14.20
CA LYS A 555 -14.24 11.44 -15.16
C LYS A 555 -15.27 12.47 -14.73
#